data_9f17372a8642e0a3e652a2916ef38c60
#
_entry.id   9f17372a8642e0a3e652a2916ef38c60
#
_cell.length_a   1.000
_cell.length_b   1.000
_cell.length_c   1.000
_cell.angle_alpha   90.00
_cell.angle_beta   90.00
_cell.angle_gamma   90.00
#
_symmetry.space_group_name_H-M   'P 1'
#
loop_
_entity.id
_entity.type
_entity.pdbx_description
1 polymer ?
#
loop_
_entity_poly.entity_id
_entity_poly.type
_entity_poly.pdbx_seq_one_letter_code
_entity_poly.pdbx_strand_id
1 'polypeptide(L)'
;MYTISHKATWQPPFTNKRYLHPPFAENMFTMWPELRIICGDIIEKTHGYISAGFRILVGEDLESPDFTKVQYEVRPDGAPVHALSQNLGDYTIRMESFCDIQRKPICYTQLTITNNTDHEICDTFALLPRTGREDHLVGTEVDGYAHYDSNVHNWGFLPSKWYRDGDLLTDDEYEIRLQDIDAFKPFWQGDVQGLVWYQRRLLKMQFTLQPGESASLCCAFRHGQTAAFDYESEKEKALAFWQGELKRLRIIPGGDAYREMVNNVVLQCLQMFAHPVGEDFVLPRQGGLQRVIWPNEAVEFLIALDRLGDFRSYTETAYETFFFHLQVKEGPDAGAVQNLSGNHWGSITGASCWGCARHLLFADAPGTFDKFKDALYLAFRWMEGQRAQTLDGSCRGVGIFPPMKSSDWPGEFQSWTFTDAFNLLGYQWLAEAFEHFNDPRAAEIREGYRSYMAAMKQILEDLVPKSIVGDELQLTFDLGVEMTDPPYGSYSTDGPGMLIRCGVVEPCSPVANMIEAYYRNRGMMKNGLTGMMNDGLIFQGHNADPWAGHTWYTSLSDMYWFYNWLEGGQRDKAWETLSAQFKYGMSPQYYLLERYADNDPYWTPWMPNASANGRLLMMMTDYFKTV
;
A
#
# COMPACT_ATOMS: atom_id res chain seq x y z
N MET A 1 -24.28 3.53 10.82
CA MET A 1 -22.93 3.90 11.23
C MET A 1 -22.20 2.62 11.59
N TYR A 2 -21.26 2.21 10.76
CA TYR A 2 -20.47 1.02 11.04
C TYR A 2 -19.48 1.35 12.16
N THR A 3 -19.70 0.80 13.33
CA THR A 3 -18.74 0.96 14.42
C THR A 3 -17.63 -0.05 14.18
N ILE A 4 -16.52 0.40 13.62
CA ILE A 4 -15.33 -0.43 13.49
C ILE A 4 -14.80 -0.65 14.90
N SER A 5 -15.13 -1.82 15.48
CA SER A 5 -14.60 -2.15 16.79
C SER A 5 -13.20 -2.73 16.62
N HIS A 6 -12.18 -1.90 16.84
CA HIS A 6 -10.82 -2.39 16.92
C HIS A 6 -10.57 -3.03 18.25
N LYS A 7 -9.96 -4.19 18.20
CA LYS A 7 -9.07 -4.53 19.30
C LYS A 7 -7.87 -3.59 19.20
N ALA A 8 -7.56 -2.88 20.24
CA ALA A 8 -6.39 -1.99 20.34
C ALA A 8 -5.07 -2.68 19.96
N THR A 9 -5.04 -4.00 19.95
CA THR A 9 -3.92 -4.84 19.56
C THR A 9 -3.59 -4.84 18.07
N TRP A 10 -4.50 -4.41 17.19
CA TRP A 10 -4.27 -4.42 15.75
C TRP A 10 -3.48 -3.23 15.24
N GLN A 11 -3.44 -2.18 16.03
CA GLN A 11 -2.88 -0.92 15.62
C GLN A 11 -2.12 -0.28 16.74
N PRO A 12 -0.88 -0.66 16.88
CA PRO A 12 -0.02 0.14 17.69
C PRO A 12 0.01 1.55 17.11
N PRO A 13 -0.24 2.57 17.91
CA PRO A 13 -0.29 3.95 17.46
C PRO A 13 0.94 4.38 16.67
N PHE A 14 2.10 3.82 16.97
CA PHE A 14 3.36 4.19 16.34
C PHE A 14 3.51 3.73 14.89
N THR A 15 2.77 2.72 14.43
CA THR A 15 2.77 2.30 13.02
C THR A 15 1.74 3.04 12.19
N ASN A 16 0.87 3.79 12.84
CA ASN A 16 -0.26 4.46 12.23
C ASN A 16 0.15 5.80 11.60
N LYS A 17 1.12 5.76 10.70
CA LYS A 17 1.52 6.93 9.92
C LYS A 17 0.43 7.36 8.96
N ARG A 18 0.43 8.64 8.59
CA ARG A 18 -0.47 9.24 7.61
C ARG A 18 0.32 9.85 6.47
N TYR A 19 -0.14 9.61 5.24
CA TYR A 19 0.41 10.29 4.08
C TYR A 19 -0.24 11.66 3.90
N LEU A 20 0.60 12.67 3.63
CA LEU A 20 0.17 14.06 3.48
C LEU A 20 0.31 14.55 2.03
N HIS A 21 1.21 13.95 1.25
CA HIS A 21 1.56 14.39 -0.09
C HIS A 21 0.39 14.24 -1.09
N PRO A 22 0.32 15.13 -2.09
CA PRO A 22 -0.65 15.02 -3.18
C PRO A 22 -0.27 13.90 -4.15
N PRO A 23 -1.17 13.52 -5.07
CA PRO A 23 -0.82 12.69 -6.21
C PRO A 23 0.29 13.35 -7.04
N PHE A 24 1.09 12.52 -7.71
CA PHE A 24 2.16 12.94 -8.61
C PHE A 24 3.31 13.72 -7.93
N ALA A 25 3.44 13.63 -6.62
CA ALA A 25 4.55 14.23 -5.89
C ALA A 25 5.88 13.50 -6.14
N GLU A 26 6.99 14.24 -6.12
CA GLU A 26 8.35 13.71 -6.08
C GLU A 26 8.83 13.42 -4.65
N ASN A 27 8.21 14.06 -3.66
CA ASN A 27 8.53 13.90 -2.26
C ASN A 27 7.34 13.32 -1.51
N MET A 28 7.59 12.31 -0.71
CA MET A 28 6.60 11.69 0.16
C MET A 28 6.66 12.35 1.53
N PHE A 29 5.54 12.88 1.98
CA PHE A 29 5.40 13.39 3.34
C PHE A 29 4.55 12.47 4.17
N THR A 30 5.04 12.15 5.37
CA THR A 30 4.34 11.33 6.35
C THR A 30 4.30 12.00 7.71
N MET A 31 3.16 11.86 8.38
CA MET A 31 2.93 12.28 9.76
C MET A 31 2.85 11.06 10.65
N TRP A 32 3.55 11.08 11.77
CA TRP A 32 3.70 9.95 12.68
C TRP A 32 3.15 10.27 14.08
N PRO A 33 2.72 9.24 14.83
CA PRO A 33 2.10 9.43 16.14
C PRO A 33 2.92 10.20 17.16
N GLU A 34 4.26 10.15 17.05
CA GLU A 34 5.16 10.89 17.95
C GLU A 34 5.24 12.39 17.64
N LEU A 35 4.22 12.94 17.00
CA LEU A 35 4.20 14.32 16.50
C LEU A 35 5.42 14.62 15.62
N ARG A 36 5.62 13.77 14.64
CA ARG A 36 6.76 13.82 13.72
C ARG A 36 6.29 13.92 12.28
N ILE A 37 6.97 14.75 11.51
CA ILE A 37 6.84 14.85 10.05
C ILE A 37 8.13 14.37 9.40
N ILE A 38 8.01 13.54 8.39
CA ILE A 38 9.13 13.07 7.56
C ILE A 38 8.84 13.43 6.11
N CYS A 39 9.85 13.96 5.44
CA CYS A 39 9.92 14.15 4.00
C CYS A 39 10.99 13.23 3.43
N GLY A 40 10.66 12.44 2.44
CA GLY A 40 11.62 11.60 1.71
C GLY A 40 11.42 11.70 0.21
N ASP A 41 12.51 11.66 -0.56
CA ASP A 41 12.46 11.64 -2.01
C ASP A 41 11.94 10.29 -2.50
N ILE A 42 11.09 10.30 -3.52
CA ILE A 42 10.63 9.08 -4.16
C ILE A 42 11.70 8.62 -5.15
N ILE A 43 12.56 7.72 -4.69
CA ILE A 43 13.66 7.15 -5.46
C ILE A 43 13.49 5.63 -5.51
N GLU A 44 13.31 5.11 -6.71
CA GLU A 44 12.95 3.69 -6.88
C GLU A 44 14.14 2.73 -6.87
N LYS A 45 15.34 3.21 -7.21
CA LYS A 45 16.47 2.31 -7.51
C LYS A 45 17.44 2.08 -6.37
N THR A 46 17.28 2.76 -5.24
CA THR A 46 18.26 2.68 -4.14
C THR A 46 17.60 2.38 -2.81
N HIS A 47 18.17 1.44 -2.07
CA HIS A 47 17.88 1.31 -0.65
C HIS A 47 18.56 2.46 0.10
N GLY A 48 17.83 3.12 0.99
CA GLY A 48 18.39 4.09 1.91
C GLY A 48 18.66 5.47 1.31
N TYR A 49 17.63 6.11 0.81
CA TYR A 49 17.72 7.51 0.43
C TYR A 49 17.71 8.45 1.64
N ILE A 50 18.29 9.62 1.44
CA ILE A 50 18.31 10.66 2.47
C ILE A 50 16.91 11.25 2.59
N SER A 51 16.45 11.39 3.82
CA SER A 51 15.20 12.08 4.17
C SER A 51 15.47 13.09 5.27
N ALA A 52 14.58 14.03 5.41
CA ALA A 52 14.61 14.99 6.50
C ALA A 52 13.26 15.05 7.19
N GLY A 53 13.22 15.64 8.35
CA GLY A 53 11.98 15.86 9.05
C GLY A 53 12.20 16.54 10.39
N PHE A 54 11.13 16.67 11.13
CA PHE A 54 11.18 17.17 12.48
C PHE A 54 10.22 16.41 13.39
N ARG A 55 10.48 16.45 14.66
CA ARG A 55 9.54 15.99 15.69
C ARG A 55 9.42 17.00 16.81
N ILE A 56 8.32 16.92 17.52
CA ILE A 56 8.06 17.74 18.69
C ILE A 56 8.49 16.97 19.93
N LEU A 57 9.25 17.61 20.79
CA LEU A 57 9.60 17.16 22.13
C LEU A 57 8.89 18.04 23.14
N VAL A 58 8.48 17.47 24.26
CA VAL A 58 7.65 18.16 25.27
C VAL A 58 8.25 18.07 26.66
N GLY A 59 7.89 19.03 27.52
CA GLY A 59 8.31 19.11 28.90
C GLY A 59 9.75 19.58 29.10
N GLU A 60 10.14 19.77 30.34
CA GLU A 60 11.49 20.25 30.70
C GLU A 60 12.59 19.29 30.23
N ASP A 61 12.34 17.97 30.29
CA ASP A 61 13.28 16.92 29.87
C ASP A 61 13.33 16.72 28.36
N LEU A 62 12.45 17.39 27.60
CA LEU A 62 12.35 17.33 26.14
C LEU A 62 12.24 15.88 25.61
N GLU A 63 11.25 15.17 26.10
CA GLU A 63 10.92 13.81 25.69
C GLU A 63 9.96 13.78 24.50
N SER A 64 9.96 12.69 23.76
CA SER A 64 8.92 12.45 22.75
C SER A 64 7.57 12.23 23.43
N PRO A 65 6.48 12.77 22.87
CA PRO A 65 5.14 12.43 23.35
C PRO A 65 4.91 10.92 23.37
N ASP A 66 4.13 10.45 24.34
CA ASP A 66 3.77 9.03 24.46
C ASP A 66 2.80 8.66 23.33
N PHE A 67 3.33 8.04 22.29
CA PHE A 67 2.58 7.67 21.10
C PHE A 67 1.39 6.73 21.40
N THR A 68 1.38 6.04 22.54
CA THR A 68 0.26 5.17 22.92
C THR A 68 -0.97 5.95 23.38
N LYS A 69 -0.81 7.23 23.67
CA LYS A 69 -1.86 8.14 24.16
C LYS A 69 -2.33 9.14 23.10
N VAL A 70 -1.72 9.09 21.92
CA VAL A 70 -2.08 10.01 20.83
C VAL A 70 -3.47 9.67 20.26
N GLN A 71 -4.27 10.70 20.08
CA GLN A 71 -5.58 10.62 19.45
C GLN A 71 -5.50 11.15 18.03
N TYR A 72 -6.11 10.41 17.10
CA TYR A 72 -6.22 10.81 15.69
C TYR A 72 -7.58 11.42 15.42
N GLU A 73 -7.58 12.55 14.72
CA GLU A 73 -8.81 13.11 14.16
C GLU A 73 -9.03 12.57 12.75
N VAL A 74 -10.18 11.96 12.50
CA VAL A 74 -10.57 11.49 11.18
C VAL A 74 -11.50 12.49 10.54
N ARG A 75 -11.17 12.92 9.34
CA ARG A 75 -12.02 13.81 8.56
C ARG A 75 -13.08 13.00 7.80
N PRO A 76 -14.36 13.36 7.89
CA PRO A 76 -15.42 12.66 7.16
C PRO A 76 -15.30 12.77 5.64
N ASP A 77 -14.67 13.84 5.14
CA ASP A 77 -14.39 14.01 3.70
C ASP A 77 -13.17 13.21 3.22
N GLY A 78 -12.36 12.68 4.12
CA GLY A 78 -11.18 11.89 3.80
C GLY A 78 -9.97 12.71 3.33
N ALA A 79 -10.08 14.04 3.22
CA ALA A 79 -8.97 14.88 2.76
C ALA A 79 -7.74 14.68 3.65
N PRO A 80 -6.52 14.55 3.08
CA PRO A 80 -5.27 14.37 3.81
C PRO A 80 -4.80 15.65 4.52
N VAL A 81 -5.68 16.21 5.33
CA VAL A 81 -5.40 17.22 6.36
C VAL A 81 -5.58 16.48 7.68
N HIS A 82 -4.49 15.97 8.21
CA HIS A 82 -4.51 15.08 9.36
C HIS A 82 -4.16 15.82 10.64
N ALA A 83 -4.83 15.47 11.72
CA ALA A 83 -4.54 16.01 13.02
C ALA A 83 -4.33 14.91 14.06
N LEU A 84 -3.38 15.16 14.94
CA LEU A 84 -3.03 14.35 16.09
C LEU A 84 -3.10 15.21 17.34
N SER A 85 -3.58 14.67 18.44
CA SER A 85 -3.55 15.36 19.72
C SER A 85 -3.14 14.43 20.85
N GLN A 86 -2.52 15.00 21.88
CA GLN A 86 -2.23 14.32 23.13
C GLN A 86 -2.47 15.25 24.32
N ASN A 87 -3.19 14.72 25.31
CA ASN A 87 -3.32 15.37 26.59
C ASN A 87 -2.11 15.00 27.46
N LEU A 88 -1.34 16.00 27.88
CA LEU A 88 -0.13 15.86 28.70
C LEU A 88 -0.39 16.20 30.18
N GLY A 89 -1.66 16.29 30.58
CA GLY A 89 -2.09 16.66 31.91
C GLY A 89 -2.46 18.13 31.98
N ASP A 90 -1.50 18.99 32.19
CA ASP A 90 -1.76 20.44 32.34
C ASP A 90 -2.14 21.09 31.01
N TYR A 91 -1.72 20.54 29.89
CA TYR A 91 -2.07 21.06 28.56
C TYR A 91 -2.29 19.96 27.55
N THR A 92 -2.98 20.30 26.49
CA THR A 92 -3.11 19.48 25.28
C THR A 92 -2.24 20.05 24.18
N ILE A 93 -1.50 19.17 23.51
CA ILE A 93 -0.78 19.50 22.29
C ILE A 93 -1.51 18.87 21.09
N ARG A 94 -1.76 19.68 20.05
CA ARG A 94 -2.40 19.27 18.81
C ARG A 94 -1.53 19.67 17.63
N MET A 95 -1.26 18.71 16.73
CA MET A 95 -0.53 18.94 15.49
C MET A 95 -1.44 18.63 14.31
N GLU A 96 -1.70 19.61 13.46
CA GLU A 96 -2.43 19.45 12.19
C GLU A 96 -1.47 19.66 11.03
N SER A 97 -1.50 18.77 10.02
CA SER A 97 -0.57 18.86 8.90
C SER A 97 -1.24 18.45 7.58
N PHE A 98 -0.81 19.08 6.49
CA PHE A 98 -1.20 18.81 5.11
C PHE A 98 -0.09 19.24 4.16
N CYS A 99 -0.19 18.85 2.89
CA CYS A 99 0.68 19.36 1.82
C CYS A 99 -0.11 20.19 0.80
N ASP A 100 0.59 21.12 0.15
CA ASP A 100 0.08 21.73 -1.08
C ASP A 100 0.10 20.72 -2.25
N ILE A 101 -0.37 21.15 -3.42
CA ILE A 101 -0.58 20.30 -4.59
C ILE A 101 0.57 20.33 -5.60
N GLN A 102 1.74 20.84 -5.21
CA GLN A 102 2.89 20.92 -6.10
C GLN A 102 3.55 19.55 -6.30
N ARG A 103 4.24 19.35 -7.41
CA ARG A 103 5.06 18.17 -7.66
C ARG A 103 6.17 18.00 -6.61
N LYS A 104 6.75 19.12 -6.14
CA LYS A 104 7.62 19.18 -4.96
C LYS A 104 6.85 19.87 -3.83
N PRO A 105 6.06 19.13 -3.08
CA PRO A 105 5.11 19.74 -2.17
C PRO A 105 5.79 20.40 -0.97
N ILE A 106 5.07 21.35 -0.40
CA ILE A 106 5.36 21.95 0.90
C ILE A 106 4.41 21.32 1.92
N CYS A 107 4.95 20.80 3.01
CA CYS A 107 4.16 20.33 4.14
C CYS A 107 3.95 21.50 5.11
N TYR A 108 2.71 21.89 5.32
CA TYR A 108 2.31 22.87 6.32
C TYR A 108 1.88 22.17 7.60
N THR A 109 2.35 22.65 8.71
CA THR A 109 2.02 22.10 10.02
C THR A 109 1.66 23.24 10.98
N GLN A 110 0.54 23.09 11.69
CA GLN A 110 0.17 23.92 12.81
C GLN A 110 0.25 23.12 14.10
N LEU A 111 1.01 23.61 15.06
CA LEU A 111 1.08 23.10 16.40
C LEU A 111 0.32 24.03 17.34
N THR A 112 -0.69 23.51 18.03
CA THR A 112 -1.49 24.26 18.99
C THR A 112 -1.31 23.67 20.38
N ILE A 113 -1.04 24.51 21.37
CA ILE A 113 -0.95 24.15 22.79
C ILE A 113 -2.09 24.84 23.53
N THR A 114 -2.87 24.10 24.30
CA THR A 114 -4.02 24.61 25.05
C THR A 114 -3.88 24.26 26.51
N ASN A 115 -3.92 25.27 27.40
CA ASN A 115 -3.95 25.10 28.85
C ASN A 115 -5.28 24.49 29.30
N ASN A 116 -5.23 23.30 29.92
CA ASN A 116 -6.40 22.56 30.40
C ASN A 116 -6.70 22.83 31.88
N THR A 117 -5.88 23.63 32.56
CA THR A 117 -5.97 23.87 33.98
C THR A 117 -6.75 25.14 34.31
N ASP A 118 -7.03 25.38 35.57
CA ASP A 118 -7.66 26.59 36.12
C ASP A 118 -6.64 27.64 36.58
N HIS A 119 -5.35 27.45 36.31
CA HIS A 119 -4.27 28.36 36.66
C HIS A 119 -3.33 28.60 35.47
N GLU A 120 -2.47 29.61 35.60
CA GLU A 120 -1.42 29.87 34.62
C GLU A 120 -0.41 28.72 34.60
N ILE A 121 -0.04 28.27 33.38
CA ILE A 121 1.02 27.30 33.16
C ILE A 121 2.18 27.93 32.41
N CYS A 122 3.40 27.46 32.72
CA CYS A 122 4.60 27.80 31.99
C CYS A 122 5.37 26.52 31.73
N ASP A 123 5.62 26.21 30.46
CA ASP A 123 6.35 24.98 30.07
C ASP A 123 7.14 25.24 28.78
N THR A 124 7.79 24.19 28.29
CA THR A 124 8.65 24.22 27.10
C THR A 124 8.34 23.03 26.20
N PHE A 125 8.28 23.27 24.91
CA PHE A 125 8.42 22.25 23.90
C PHE A 125 9.62 22.55 23.00
N ALA A 126 10.04 21.58 22.19
CA ALA A 126 11.10 21.80 21.22
C ALA A 126 10.77 21.18 19.87
N LEU A 127 11.18 21.87 18.81
CA LEU A 127 11.22 21.35 17.45
C LEU A 127 12.63 20.82 17.18
N LEU A 128 12.72 19.53 16.93
CA LEU A 128 13.97 18.81 16.66
C LEU A 128 14.04 18.43 15.18
N PRO A 129 14.69 19.25 14.33
CA PRO A 129 14.91 18.89 12.93
C PRO A 129 16.03 17.85 12.80
N ARG A 130 15.91 16.97 11.81
CA ARG A 130 16.89 15.94 11.49
C ARG A 130 16.96 15.69 10.01
N THR A 131 18.16 15.27 9.57
CA THR A 131 18.41 14.67 8.27
C THR A 131 19.03 13.30 8.48
N GLY A 132 18.60 12.30 7.74
CA GLY A 132 19.07 10.93 7.91
C GLY A 132 18.65 10.04 6.74
N ARG A 133 18.83 8.73 6.91
CA ARG A 133 18.37 7.75 5.94
C ARG A 133 17.03 7.17 6.42
N GLU A 134 16.07 7.10 5.51
CA GLU A 134 14.71 6.67 5.86
C GLU A 134 14.64 5.18 6.23
N ASP A 135 15.49 4.34 5.65
CA ASP A 135 15.61 2.93 6.00
C ASP A 135 15.94 2.69 7.49
N HIS A 136 16.59 3.65 8.13
CA HIS A 136 16.83 3.65 9.56
C HIS A 136 15.67 4.22 10.40
N LEU A 137 14.69 4.83 9.73
CA LEU A 137 13.55 5.45 10.41
C LEU A 137 12.36 4.50 10.58
N VAL A 138 12.29 3.47 9.75
CA VAL A 138 11.07 2.66 9.59
C VAL A 138 11.35 1.17 9.66
N GLY A 139 12.57 0.77 9.92
CA GLY A 139 13.02 -0.58 9.71
C GLY A 139 13.24 -0.88 8.22
N THR A 140 14.07 -1.83 7.93
CA THR A 140 14.27 -2.27 6.56
C THR A 140 13.06 -3.10 6.15
N GLU A 141 12.62 -2.97 4.92
CA GLU A 141 11.59 -3.85 4.33
C GLU A 141 11.98 -5.32 4.41
N VAL A 142 13.29 -5.59 4.41
CA VAL A 142 13.85 -6.93 4.47
C VAL A 142 13.41 -7.66 5.73
N ASP A 143 13.23 -6.94 6.83
CA ASP A 143 12.83 -7.54 8.09
C ASP A 143 11.31 -7.50 8.31
N GLY A 144 10.54 -6.77 7.46
CA GLY A 144 9.09 -6.60 7.63
C GLY A 144 8.71 -5.95 8.96
N TYR A 145 9.70 -5.77 9.81
CA TYR A 145 9.61 -5.30 11.16
C TYR A 145 10.28 -3.97 11.22
N ALA A 146 9.50 -3.01 11.33
CA ALA A 146 9.96 -1.95 12.12
C ALA A 146 10.27 -2.56 13.49
N HIS A 147 11.50 -2.89 13.74
CA HIS A 147 11.98 -2.81 15.09
C HIS A 147 11.76 -1.36 15.49
N TYR A 148 10.56 -1.11 15.95
CA TYR A 148 10.25 0.09 16.71
C TYR A 148 10.92 -0.04 18.08
N ASP A 149 12.15 -0.49 18.03
CA ASP A 149 13.07 -0.23 19.07
C ASP A 149 13.13 1.30 19.23
N SER A 150 13.13 1.73 20.45
CA SER A 150 13.42 3.10 20.85
C SER A 150 14.61 3.72 20.12
N ASN A 151 15.42 2.93 19.47
CA ASN A 151 16.57 3.27 18.64
C ASN A 151 16.22 3.67 17.20
N VAL A 152 15.03 3.40 16.70
CA VAL A 152 14.50 4.00 15.44
C VAL A 152 14.48 5.53 15.53
N HIS A 153 14.63 6.07 16.71
CA HIS A 153 14.84 7.49 16.94
C HIS A 153 16.20 8.01 16.49
N ASN A 154 17.13 7.13 16.17
CA ASN A 154 18.42 7.49 15.62
C ASN A 154 18.34 7.50 14.09
N TRP A 155 17.84 8.58 13.55
CA TRP A 155 17.88 8.88 12.13
C TRP A 155 19.32 8.79 11.63
N GLY A 156 19.73 7.59 11.25
CA GLY A 156 21.02 7.20 10.73
C GLY A 156 22.11 8.24 10.94
N PHE A 157 22.67 8.29 12.08
CA PHE A 157 23.93 8.90 12.51
C PHE A 157 24.58 9.99 11.64
N LEU A 158 23.83 10.64 10.75
CA LEU A 158 24.38 11.78 10.02
C LEU A 158 24.50 12.96 11.00
N PRO A 159 25.67 13.59 11.08
CA PRO A 159 25.84 14.79 11.90
C PRO A 159 24.80 15.82 11.48
N SER A 160 24.04 16.34 12.44
CA SER A 160 23.06 17.37 12.15
C SER A 160 23.75 18.62 11.64
N LYS A 161 23.41 19.05 10.43
CA LYS A 161 23.87 20.32 9.84
C LYS A 161 22.88 21.47 10.08
N TRP A 162 21.74 21.19 10.67
CA TRP A 162 20.69 22.17 10.88
C TRP A 162 21.18 23.39 11.67
N TYR A 163 20.81 24.56 11.21
CA TYR A 163 21.06 25.84 11.89
C TYR A 163 19.81 26.73 11.78
N ARG A 164 19.79 27.79 12.56
CA ARG A 164 18.70 28.76 12.57
C ARG A 164 19.16 30.09 12.02
N ASP A 165 18.37 30.67 11.11
CA ASP A 165 18.51 32.05 10.63
C ASP A 165 17.13 32.75 10.72
N GLY A 166 16.95 33.56 11.74
CA GLY A 166 15.68 34.24 12.00
C GLY A 166 14.53 33.26 12.26
N ASP A 167 13.57 33.22 11.36
CA ASP A 167 12.40 32.32 11.34
C ASP A 167 12.64 31.04 10.52
N LEU A 168 13.83 30.85 10.00
CA LEU A 168 14.20 29.71 9.17
C LEU A 168 15.10 28.73 9.92
N LEU A 169 14.76 27.44 9.86
CA LEU A 169 15.67 26.33 10.18
C LEU A 169 16.04 25.63 8.88
N THR A 170 17.33 25.38 8.66
CA THR A 170 17.79 24.73 7.42
C THR A 170 19.04 23.91 7.64
N ASP A 171 19.27 22.95 6.73
CA ASP A 171 20.54 22.22 6.58
C ASP A 171 21.13 22.38 5.16
N ASP A 172 20.73 23.45 4.46
CA ASP A 172 21.06 23.82 3.09
C ASP A 172 20.27 23.06 2.00
N GLU A 173 19.75 21.87 2.30
CA GLU A 173 18.91 21.08 1.37
C GLU A 173 17.41 21.17 1.71
N TYR A 174 17.12 21.19 3.00
CA TYR A 174 15.76 21.26 3.53
C TYR A 174 15.54 22.54 4.33
N GLU A 175 14.34 23.05 4.28
CA GLU A 175 13.94 24.24 5.02
C GLU A 175 12.65 24.00 5.83
N ILE A 176 12.66 24.52 7.06
CA ILE A 176 11.48 24.70 7.91
C ILE A 176 11.34 26.19 8.20
N ARG A 177 10.34 26.84 7.62
CA ARG A 177 10.01 28.23 7.91
C ARG A 177 8.95 28.29 8.98
N LEU A 178 9.17 29.13 9.97
CA LEU A 178 8.30 29.31 11.12
C LEU A 178 7.45 30.57 10.95
N GLN A 179 6.22 30.54 11.46
CA GLN A 179 5.29 31.66 11.52
C GLN A 179 4.53 31.63 12.85
N ASP A 180 4.02 32.76 13.28
CA ASP A 180 3.26 32.93 14.55
C ASP A 180 4.09 32.60 15.81
N ILE A 181 5.38 32.86 15.72
CA ILE A 181 6.36 32.58 16.77
C ILE A 181 6.26 33.52 17.98
N ASP A 182 5.54 34.65 17.86
CA ASP A 182 5.50 35.72 18.87
C ASP A 182 4.85 35.30 20.20
N ALA A 183 4.00 34.27 20.17
CA ALA A 183 3.40 33.67 21.37
C ALA A 183 4.42 32.84 22.20
N PHE A 184 5.62 32.64 21.69
CA PHE A 184 6.64 31.79 22.28
C PHE A 184 7.94 32.56 22.49
N LYS A 185 8.76 32.10 23.44
CA LYS A 185 10.12 32.58 23.62
C LYS A 185 11.10 31.55 22.99
N PRO A 186 11.53 31.80 21.75
CA PRO A 186 12.37 30.81 21.04
C PRO A 186 13.84 30.89 21.51
N PHE A 187 14.43 29.72 21.71
CA PHE A 187 15.86 29.59 22.01
C PHE A 187 16.46 28.48 21.15
N TRP A 188 17.44 28.83 20.31
CA TRP A 188 18.17 27.85 19.52
C TRP A 188 19.30 27.21 20.33
N GLN A 189 19.21 25.91 20.52
CA GLN A 189 20.29 25.14 21.13
C GLN A 189 21.18 24.59 20.00
N GLY A 190 22.33 25.22 19.80
CA GLY A 190 23.38 24.80 18.87
C GLY A 190 24.26 23.69 19.43
N ASP A 191 25.48 23.59 18.90
CA ASP A 191 26.43 22.57 19.29
C ASP A 191 26.79 22.68 20.77
N VAL A 192 26.56 21.60 21.53
CA VAL A 192 27.13 21.43 22.85
C VAL A 192 28.54 20.89 22.68
N GLN A 193 29.55 21.68 23.03
CA GLN A 193 30.95 21.25 22.97
C GLN A 193 31.15 19.96 23.80
N GLY A 194 31.65 18.91 23.18
CA GLY A 194 32.24 17.77 23.87
C GLY A 194 31.74 16.38 23.56
N LEU A 195 30.60 16.19 22.89
CA LEU A 195 30.10 14.86 22.52
C LEU A 195 29.70 14.82 21.05
N VAL A 196 30.61 14.45 20.20
CA VAL A 196 30.50 14.41 18.72
C VAL A 196 29.35 13.54 18.20
N TRP A 197 28.81 12.63 19.02
CA TRP A 197 27.87 11.58 18.58
C TRP A 197 26.37 11.89 18.80
N TYR A 198 26.03 12.92 19.60
CA TYR A 198 24.64 13.20 19.98
C TYR A 198 24.30 14.70 20.00
N GLN A 199 24.80 15.47 19.04
CA GLN A 199 24.46 16.88 18.97
C GLN A 199 22.97 17.05 18.65
N ARG A 200 22.17 17.32 19.67
CA ARG A 200 20.76 17.70 19.52
C ARG A 200 20.70 19.20 19.18
N ARG A 201 20.72 19.53 17.90
CA ARG A 201 20.35 20.88 17.45
C ARG A 201 18.84 20.97 17.45
N LEU A 202 18.28 21.84 18.25
CA LEU A 202 16.82 21.98 18.41
C LEU A 202 16.43 23.40 18.74
N LEU A 203 15.20 23.74 18.39
CA LEU A 203 14.58 25.01 18.73
C LEU A 203 13.64 24.80 19.92
N LYS A 204 14.05 25.29 21.09
CA LYS A 204 13.20 25.33 22.29
C LYS A 204 12.23 26.49 22.19
N MET A 205 11.00 26.27 22.61
CA MET A 205 9.90 27.23 22.62
C MET A 205 9.28 27.23 24.02
N GLN A 206 9.58 28.27 24.82
CA GLN A 206 8.92 28.46 26.11
C GLN A 206 7.59 29.18 25.87
N PHE A 207 6.55 28.75 26.57
CA PHE A 207 5.24 29.37 26.54
C PHE A 207 4.71 29.62 27.95
N THR A 208 3.80 30.61 28.07
CA THR A 208 3.04 30.88 29.28
C THR A 208 1.59 31.11 28.85
N LEU A 209 0.66 30.32 29.39
CA LEU A 209 -0.75 30.35 29.01
C LEU A 209 -1.64 30.50 30.24
N GLN A 210 -2.61 31.42 30.16
CA GLN A 210 -3.67 31.54 31.15
C GLN A 210 -4.67 30.38 31.06
N PRO A 211 -5.54 30.15 32.05
CA PRO A 211 -6.57 29.09 32.01
C PRO A 211 -7.39 29.12 30.71
N GLY A 212 -7.43 28.02 29.99
CA GLY A 212 -8.15 27.88 28.74
C GLY A 212 -7.54 28.60 27.53
N GLU A 213 -6.43 29.29 27.70
CA GLU A 213 -5.73 29.97 26.60
C GLU A 213 -5.02 28.95 25.70
N SER A 214 -4.91 29.30 24.41
CA SER A 214 -4.17 28.52 23.40
C SER A 214 -3.16 29.39 22.67
N ALA A 215 -2.02 28.81 22.34
CA ALA A 215 -1.04 29.41 21.45
C ALA A 215 -0.74 28.44 20.29
N SER A 216 -0.51 28.98 19.10
CA SER A 216 -0.20 28.22 17.90
C SER A 216 1.11 28.66 17.26
N LEU A 217 1.85 27.69 16.74
CA LEU A 217 3.02 27.85 15.89
C LEU A 217 2.72 27.20 14.54
N CYS A 218 2.92 27.91 13.44
CA CYS A 218 2.82 27.36 12.10
C CYS A 218 4.22 27.16 11.48
N CYS A 219 4.39 26.12 10.70
CA CYS A 219 5.61 25.91 9.92
C CYS A 219 5.32 25.36 8.53
N ALA A 220 6.18 25.72 7.58
CA ALA A 220 6.23 25.17 6.23
C ALA A 220 7.54 24.41 6.07
N PHE A 221 7.47 23.13 5.67
CA PHE A 221 8.61 22.24 5.54
C PHE A 221 8.70 21.66 4.14
N ARG A 222 9.87 21.70 3.52
CA ARG A 222 10.12 21.05 2.22
C ARG A 222 11.58 20.74 1.96
N HIS A 223 11.82 19.93 0.93
CA HIS A 223 13.11 19.83 0.25
C HIS A 223 13.27 21.02 -0.70
N GLY A 224 14.19 21.92 -0.43
CA GLY A 224 14.42 23.20 -1.12
C GLY A 224 13.87 24.39 -0.35
N GLN A 225 13.78 25.54 -1.02
CA GLN A 225 13.46 26.82 -0.39
C GLN A 225 11.97 26.97 -0.09
N THR A 226 11.65 27.55 1.06
CA THR A 226 10.32 27.95 1.49
C THR A 226 10.15 29.46 1.37
N ALA A 227 8.92 29.90 1.04
CA ALA A 227 8.53 31.31 1.08
C ALA A 227 7.66 31.60 2.32
N ALA A 228 7.39 32.87 2.58
CA ALA A 228 6.35 33.25 3.51
C ALA A 228 5.00 32.69 3.05
N PHE A 229 4.18 32.27 3.98
CA PHE A 229 2.91 31.57 3.70
C PHE A 229 1.79 32.09 4.61
N ASP A 230 0.57 31.75 4.27
CA ASP A 230 -0.62 31.91 5.11
C ASP A 230 -1.22 30.52 5.30
N TYR A 231 -1.14 29.98 6.52
CA TYR A 231 -1.51 28.61 6.82
C TYR A 231 -2.96 28.28 6.43
N GLU A 232 -3.90 29.15 6.79
CA GLU A 232 -5.33 28.92 6.52
C GLU A 232 -5.62 29.00 5.02
N SER A 233 -5.01 29.96 4.32
CA SER A 233 -5.16 30.07 2.86
C SER A 233 -4.62 28.82 2.13
N GLU A 234 -3.46 28.30 2.54
CA GLU A 234 -2.89 27.08 1.94
C GLU A 234 -3.75 25.84 2.27
N LYS A 235 -4.29 25.78 3.49
CA LYS A 235 -5.21 24.71 3.90
C LYS A 235 -6.50 24.70 3.08
N GLU A 236 -7.09 25.86 2.84
CA GLU A 236 -8.28 25.99 2.00
C GLU A 236 -8.03 25.51 0.58
N LYS A 237 -6.87 25.84 -0.01
CA LYS A 237 -6.46 25.36 -1.35
C LYS A 237 -6.32 23.85 -1.38
N ALA A 238 -5.65 23.26 -0.39
CA ALA A 238 -5.48 21.82 -0.28
C ALA A 238 -6.84 21.12 -0.14
N LEU A 239 -7.72 21.60 0.73
CA LEU A 239 -9.06 21.05 0.89
C LEU A 239 -9.90 21.17 -0.39
N ALA A 240 -9.84 22.30 -1.08
CA ALA A 240 -10.56 22.49 -2.36
C ALA A 240 -10.09 21.50 -3.43
N PHE A 241 -8.79 21.23 -3.50
CA PHE A 241 -8.24 20.22 -4.40
C PHE A 241 -8.80 18.82 -4.09
N TRP A 242 -8.69 18.35 -2.86
CA TRP A 242 -9.15 17.01 -2.48
C TRP A 242 -10.66 16.84 -2.64
N GLN A 243 -11.44 17.89 -2.34
CA GLN A 243 -12.87 17.90 -2.62
C GLN A 243 -13.15 17.86 -4.13
N GLY A 244 -12.30 18.47 -4.94
CA GLY A 244 -12.35 18.38 -6.41
C GLY A 244 -12.14 16.95 -6.89
N GLU A 245 -11.16 16.25 -6.32
CA GLU A 245 -10.89 14.85 -6.65
C GLU A 245 -12.06 13.93 -6.24
N LEU A 246 -12.66 14.15 -5.09
CA LEU A 246 -13.84 13.38 -4.65
C LEU A 246 -15.08 13.60 -5.55
N LYS A 247 -15.21 14.73 -6.23
CA LYS A 247 -16.28 14.94 -7.22
C LYS A 247 -16.16 14.06 -8.47
N ARG A 248 -15.00 13.43 -8.69
CA ARG A 248 -14.80 12.43 -9.75
C ARG A 248 -15.47 11.10 -9.43
N LEU A 249 -15.78 10.81 -8.16
CA LEU A 249 -16.52 9.62 -7.76
C LEU A 249 -17.94 9.66 -8.31
N ARG A 250 -18.32 8.64 -9.08
CA ARG A 250 -19.65 8.45 -9.64
C ARG A 250 -20.44 7.38 -8.89
N ILE A 251 -19.73 6.45 -8.30
CA ILE A 251 -20.30 5.32 -7.57
C ILE A 251 -19.69 5.30 -6.17
N ILE A 252 -20.55 5.22 -5.16
CA ILE A 252 -20.17 4.94 -3.79
C ILE A 252 -20.78 3.58 -3.44
N PRO A 253 -19.97 2.52 -3.41
CA PRO A 253 -20.46 1.19 -3.09
C PRO A 253 -21.12 1.17 -1.71
N GLY A 254 -22.36 0.68 -1.64
CA GLY A 254 -23.16 0.68 -0.41
C GLY A 254 -23.78 2.03 -0.03
N GLY A 255 -23.60 3.07 -0.86
CA GLY A 255 -24.25 4.38 -0.70
C GLY A 255 -23.68 5.22 0.44
N ASP A 256 -24.50 6.13 0.96
CA ASP A 256 -24.07 7.14 1.93
C ASP A 256 -23.56 6.55 3.27
N ALA A 257 -24.02 5.34 3.62
CA ALA A 257 -23.55 4.67 4.83
C ALA A 257 -22.04 4.35 4.82
N TYR A 258 -21.45 4.25 3.64
CA TYR A 258 -20.02 3.95 3.44
C TYR A 258 -19.23 5.12 2.85
N ARG A 259 -19.85 6.26 2.62
CA ARG A 259 -19.25 7.42 1.95
C ARG A 259 -17.94 7.86 2.59
N GLU A 260 -17.92 8.02 3.91
CA GLU A 260 -16.73 8.44 4.65
C GLU A 260 -15.55 7.47 4.42
N MET A 261 -15.81 6.17 4.53
CA MET A 261 -14.80 5.14 4.31
C MET A 261 -14.33 5.13 2.85
N VAL A 262 -15.25 5.14 1.89
CA VAL A 262 -14.90 5.12 0.45
C VAL A 262 -14.09 6.36 0.07
N ASN A 263 -14.46 7.54 0.57
CA ASN A 263 -13.69 8.77 0.34
C ASN A 263 -12.25 8.62 0.83
N ASN A 264 -12.07 8.18 2.08
CA ASN A 264 -10.74 7.99 2.66
C ASN A 264 -9.90 6.98 1.86
N VAL A 265 -10.48 5.82 1.53
CA VAL A 265 -9.78 4.75 0.80
C VAL A 265 -9.42 5.19 -0.62
N VAL A 266 -10.31 5.89 -1.33
CA VAL A 266 -10.02 6.40 -2.68
C VAL A 266 -8.92 7.45 -2.65
N LEU A 267 -8.96 8.41 -1.73
CA LEU A 267 -7.91 9.42 -1.64
C LEU A 267 -6.55 8.81 -1.28
N GLN A 268 -6.52 7.78 -0.45
CA GLN A 268 -5.29 7.00 -0.21
C GLN A 268 -4.76 6.35 -1.49
N CYS A 269 -5.64 5.81 -2.35
CA CYS A 269 -5.21 5.28 -3.66
C CYS A 269 -4.62 6.38 -4.55
N LEU A 270 -5.21 7.59 -4.56
CA LEU A 270 -4.67 8.71 -5.34
C LEU A 270 -3.29 9.15 -4.85
N GLN A 271 -3.03 9.09 -3.55
CA GLN A 271 -1.70 9.39 -2.99
C GLN A 271 -0.62 8.38 -3.39
N MET A 272 -0.99 7.23 -3.93
CA MET A 272 -0.02 6.24 -4.40
C MET A 272 0.54 6.55 -5.78
N PHE A 273 -0.03 7.49 -6.54
CA PHE A 273 0.56 7.94 -7.80
C PHE A 273 1.68 8.94 -7.50
N ALA A 274 2.90 8.58 -7.84
CA ALA A 274 4.09 9.35 -7.49
C ALA A 274 5.05 9.50 -8.68
N HIS A 275 5.80 10.60 -8.72
CA HIS A 275 6.91 10.75 -9.65
C HIS A 275 8.21 10.35 -8.95
N PRO A 276 9.02 9.44 -9.49
CA PRO A 276 10.39 9.28 -9.04
C PRO A 276 11.20 10.56 -9.36
N VAL A 277 12.09 10.93 -8.48
CA VAL A 277 12.96 12.10 -8.69
C VAL A 277 13.76 11.94 -9.96
N GLY A 278 13.64 12.92 -10.86
CA GLY A 278 14.38 12.96 -12.13
C GLY A 278 13.80 12.11 -13.26
N GLU A 279 12.64 11.51 -13.08
CA GLU A 279 11.97 10.72 -14.10
C GLU A 279 10.70 11.44 -14.62
N ASP A 280 10.32 11.14 -15.84
CA ASP A 280 9.14 11.73 -16.49
C ASP A 280 7.90 10.81 -16.51
N PHE A 281 7.92 9.74 -15.72
CA PHE A 281 6.81 8.81 -15.63
C PHE A 281 6.26 8.73 -14.20
N VAL A 282 5.06 8.18 -14.07
CA VAL A 282 4.35 8.05 -12.80
C VAL A 282 4.37 6.61 -12.32
N LEU A 283 4.69 6.42 -11.07
CA LEU A 283 4.64 5.13 -10.39
C LEU A 283 3.32 4.96 -9.66
N PRO A 284 2.48 3.97 -10.00
CA PRO A 284 1.38 3.54 -9.14
C PRO A 284 1.94 2.64 -8.04
N ARG A 285 2.26 3.24 -6.90
CA ARG A 285 2.91 2.55 -5.77
C ARG A 285 1.92 1.63 -5.06
N GLN A 286 2.42 0.53 -4.54
CA GLN A 286 1.64 -0.40 -3.74
C GLN A 286 1.22 0.21 -2.38
N GLY A 287 1.99 1.13 -1.87
CA GLY A 287 1.77 1.77 -0.57
C GLY A 287 2.91 1.53 0.41
N GLY A 288 2.72 1.97 1.63
CA GLY A 288 3.74 1.86 2.64
C GLY A 288 4.98 2.69 2.33
N LEU A 289 6.14 2.18 2.64
CA LEU A 289 7.44 2.73 2.24
C LEU A 289 7.92 2.16 0.93
N GLN A 290 7.07 1.43 0.25
CA GLN A 290 7.42 0.67 -0.93
C GLN A 290 8.02 1.54 -2.00
N ARG A 291 9.22 1.21 -2.34
CA ARG A 291 10.07 1.83 -3.35
C ARG A 291 9.95 1.13 -4.67
N VAL A 292 9.46 -0.12 -4.62
CA VAL A 292 9.34 -0.98 -5.78
C VAL A 292 7.89 -0.99 -6.23
N ILE A 293 7.68 -0.84 -7.52
CA ILE A 293 6.37 -1.12 -8.09
C ILE A 293 6.26 -2.63 -8.30
N TRP A 294 5.14 -3.13 -7.84
CA TRP A 294 4.66 -4.45 -8.19
C TRP A 294 3.43 -4.27 -9.09
N PRO A 295 3.57 -4.27 -10.42
CA PRO A 295 2.44 -4.07 -11.31
C PRO A 295 1.29 -5.04 -11.08
N ASN A 296 1.60 -6.29 -10.71
CA ASN A 296 0.61 -7.30 -10.37
C ASN A 296 -0.26 -6.95 -9.16
N GLU A 297 0.22 -6.11 -8.27
CA GLU A 297 -0.55 -5.62 -7.13
C GLU A 297 -1.20 -4.27 -7.41
N ALA A 298 -0.49 -3.38 -8.12
CA ALA A 298 -1.00 -2.06 -8.47
C ALA A 298 -2.26 -2.11 -9.32
N VAL A 299 -2.39 -3.09 -10.22
CA VAL A 299 -3.56 -3.20 -11.12
C VAL A 299 -4.90 -3.29 -10.37
N GLU A 300 -4.92 -3.80 -9.16
CA GLU A 300 -6.17 -3.99 -8.41
C GLU A 300 -6.79 -2.66 -7.98
N PHE A 301 -5.98 -1.70 -7.49
CA PHE A 301 -6.53 -0.39 -7.17
C PHE A 301 -6.78 0.47 -8.42
N LEU A 302 -6.01 0.28 -9.50
CA LEU A 302 -6.27 0.93 -10.79
C LEU A 302 -7.64 0.51 -11.35
N ILE A 303 -7.92 -0.80 -11.36
CA ILE A 303 -9.23 -1.32 -11.76
C ILE A 303 -10.36 -0.77 -10.88
N ALA A 304 -10.13 -0.69 -9.57
CA ALA A 304 -11.12 -0.16 -8.65
C ALA A 304 -11.42 1.32 -8.95
N LEU A 305 -10.41 2.14 -9.18
CA LEU A 305 -10.58 3.56 -9.53
C LEU A 305 -11.35 3.75 -10.83
N ASP A 306 -11.00 3.00 -11.89
CA ASP A 306 -11.73 3.05 -13.18
C ASP A 306 -13.22 2.72 -13.03
N ARG A 307 -13.56 1.81 -12.10
CA ARG A 307 -14.95 1.41 -11.84
C ARG A 307 -15.73 2.42 -11.02
N LEU A 308 -15.07 3.16 -10.14
CA LEU A 308 -15.73 4.05 -9.19
C LEU A 308 -15.99 5.45 -9.74
N GLY A 309 -15.22 5.91 -10.72
CA GLY A 309 -15.37 7.27 -11.19
C GLY A 309 -14.50 7.67 -12.36
N ASP A 310 -14.34 8.97 -12.53
CA ASP A 310 -13.57 9.56 -13.61
C ASP A 310 -12.10 9.77 -13.21
N PHE A 311 -11.41 8.66 -12.97
CA PHE A 311 -10.00 8.65 -12.59
C PHE A 311 -9.07 8.22 -13.74
N ARG A 312 -9.57 8.21 -14.98
CA ARG A 312 -8.80 7.75 -16.14
C ARG A 312 -7.48 8.47 -16.34
N SER A 313 -7.39 9.75 -16.01
CA SER A 313 -6.12 10.50 -16.10
C SER A 313 -5.04 9.95 -15.16
N TYR A 314 -5.42 9.31 -14.06
CA TYR A 314 -4.51 8.64 -13.16
C TYR A 314 -4.17 7.24 -13.65
N THR A 315 -5.18 6.45 -13.95
CA THR A 315 -5.02 5.04 -14.29
C THR A 315 -4.33 4.85 -15.65
N GLU A 316 -4.67 5.68 -16.65
CA GLU A 316 -4.00 5.65 -17.95
C GLU A 316 -2.50 5.95 -17.83
N THR A 317 -2.11 6.97 -17.05
CA THR A 317 -0.70 7.31 -16.81
C THR A 317 0.07 6.14 -16.17
N ALA A 318 -0.57 5.39 -15.27
CA ALA A 318 0.04 4.19 -14.70
C ALA A 318 0.27 3.08 -15.74
N TYR A 319 -0.72 2.85 -16.63
CA TYR A 319 -0.57 1.88 -17.71
C TYR A 319 0.46 2.33 -18.76
N GLU A 320 0.59 3.63 -19.00
CA GLU A 320 1.70 4.17 -19.80
C GLU A 320 3.06 3.78 -19.22
N THR A 321 3.20 3.90 -17.91
CA THR A 321 4.41 3.45 -17.22
C THR A 321 4.67 1.97 -17.46
N PHE A 322 3.68 1.10 -17.29
CA PHE A 322 3.85 -0.34 -17.47
C PHE A 322 4.26 -0.69 -18.90
N PHE A 323 3.57 -0.13 -19.90
CA PHE A 323 3.74 -0.54 -21.28
C PHE A 323 4.74 0.31 -22.08
N PHE A 324 5.08 1.53 -21.66
CA PHE A 324 6.02 2.37 -22.40
C PHE A 324 7.36 2.57 -21.71
N HIS A 325 7.42 2.41 -20.38
CA HIS A 325 8.66 2.56 -19.62
C HIS A 325 9.19 1.25 -19.04
N LEU A 326 8.31 0.36 -18.59
CA LEU A 326 8.71 -0.89 -17.94
C LEU A 326 8.65 -2.12 -18.86
N GLN A 327 8.01 -2.05 -20.01
CA GLN A 327 7.99 -3.15 -20.97
C GLN A 327 9.31 -3.25 -21.72
N VAL A 328 9.89 -4.44 -21.74
CA VAL A 328 11.06 -4.75 -22.58
C VAL A 328 10.66 -4.68 -24.05
N LYS A 329 11.41 -3.92 -24.85
CA LYS A 329 11.07 -3.69 -26.26
C LYS A 329 11.81 -4.58 -27.24
N GLU A 330 12.98 -5.09 -26.85
CA GLU A 330 13.88 -5.85 -27.74
C GLU A 330 14.48 -7.06 -27.01
N GLY A 331 15.02 -7.99 -27.77
CA GLY A 331 15.66 -9.20 -27.24
C GLY A 331 14.69 -10.32 -26.90
N PRO A 332 15.17 -11.38 -26.21
CA PRO A 332 14.39 -12.58 -25.93
C PRO A 332 13.17 -12.33 -25.02
N ASP A 333 13.24 -11.28 -24.18
CA ASP A 333 12.18 -10.90 -23.27
C ASP A 333 11.30 -9.76 -23.79
N ALA A 334 11.38 -9.47 -25.10
CA ALA A 334 10.54 -8.43 -25.71
C ALA A 334 9.05 -8.71 -25.46
N GLY A 335 8.38 -7.77 -24.82
CA GLY A 335 6.98 -7.89 -24.40
C GLY A 335 6.80 -8.08 -22.90
N ALA A 336 7.79 -8.57 -22.18
CA ALA A 336 7.72 -8.70 -20.73
C ALA A 336 7.60 -7.33 -20.07
N VAL A 337 6.68 -7.18 -19.14
CA VAL A 337 6.65 -6.06 -18.20
C VAL A 337 7.47 -6.44 -16.98
N GLN A 338 8.33 -5.55 -16.54
CA GLN A 338 9.21 -5.75 -15.39
C GLN A 338 8.94 -4.70 -14.32
N ASN A 339 9.45 -4.92 -13.12
CA ASN A 339 9.52 -3.84 -12.14
C ASN A 339 10.71 -2.91 -12.45
N LEU A 340 10.82 -1.79 -11.75
CA LEU A 340 11.93 -0.85 -11.96
C LEU A 340 13.32 -1.41 -11.66
N SER A 341 13.40 -2.44 -10.83
CA SER A 341 14.68 -3.15 -10.58
C SER A 341 15.10 -4.05 -11.73
N GLY A 342 14.31 -4.15 -12.80
CA GLY A 342 14.56 -5.05 -13.92
C GLY A 342 14.22 -6.51 -13.64
N ASN A 343 13.52 -6.80 -12.53
CA ASN A 343 13.09 -8.16 -12.23
C ASN A 343 11.84 -8.54 -13.05
N HIS A 344 11.90 -9.67 -13.69
CA HIS A 344 10.79 -10.29 -14.40
C HIS A 344 10.14 -11.34 -13.49
N TRP A 345 9.12 -10.95 -12.76
CA TRP A 345 8.26 -11.95 -12.14
C TRP A 345 7.23 -12.43 -13.16
N GLY A 346 7.03 -13.71 -13.22
CA GLY A 346 6.14 -14.32 -14.22
C GLY A 346 4.72 -13.77 -14.21
N SER A 347 4.22 -13.31 -13.06
CA SER A 347 2.86 -12.76 -12.89
C SER A 347 2.69 -11.33 -13.39
N ILE A 348 3.77 -10.55 -13.49
CA ILE A 348 3.69 -9.09 -13.73
C ILE A 348 3.07 -8.79 -15.09
N THR A 349 3.52 -9.45 -16.14
CA THR A 349 3.07 -9.16 -17.51
C THR A 349 1.57 -9.43 -17.67
N GLY A 350 1.10 -10.58 -17.23
CA GLY A 350 -0.31 -10.95 -17.32
C GLY A 350 -1.20 -10.05 -16.48
N ALA A 351 -0.78 -9.71 -15.26
CA ALA A 351 -1.51 -8.78 -14.41
C ALA A 351 -1.59 -7.38 -15.04
N SER A 352 -0.49 -6.87 -15.61
CA SER A 352 -0.49 -5.58 -16.33
C SER A 352 -1.45 -5.61 -17.52
N CYS A 353 -1.48 -6.70 -18.29
CA CYS A 353 -2.42 -6.91 -19.37
C CYS A 353 -3.87 -6.95 -18.87
N TRP A 354 -4.15 -7.67 -17.79
CA TRP A 354 -5.47 -7.73 -17.16
C TRP A 354 -5.98 -6.33 -16.80
N GLY A 355 -5.16 -5.55 -16.08
CA GLY A 355 -5.53 -4.21 -15.65
C GLY A 355 -5.76 -3.27 -16.83
N CYS A 356 -4.80 -3.19 -17.77
CA CYS A 356 -4.89 -2.30 -18.93
C CYS A 356 -6.06 -2.67 -19.85
N ALA A 357 -6.27 -3.95 -20.15
CA ALA A 357 -7.40 -4.38 -20.97
C ALA A 357 -8.75 -3.98 -20.35
N ARG A 358 -8.90 -4.12 -19.02
CA ARG A 358 -10.09 -3.63 -18.33
C ARG A 358 -10.23 -2.11 -18.38
N HIS A 359 -9.12 -1.38 -18.23
CA HIS A 359 -9.11 0.07 -18.41
C HIS A 359 -9.63 0.48 -19.78
N LEU A 360 -9.16 -0.19 -20.84
CA LEU A 360 -9.61 0.08 -22.21
C LEU A 360 -11.12 -0.15 -22.39
N LEU A 361 -11.65 -1.22 -21.80
CA LEU A 361 -13.09 -1.52 -21.83
C LEU A 361 -13.91 -0.50 -21.01
N PHE A 362 -13.40 -0.01 -19.89
CA PHE A 362 -14.05 1.07 -19.13
C PHE A 362 -13.97 2.41 -19.84
N ALA A 363 -12.85 2.71 -20.49
CA ALA A 363 -12.68 3.93 -21.27
C ALA A 363 -13.61 3.97 -22.49
N ASP A 364 -13.85 2.81 -23.10
CA ASP A 364 -14.64 2.62 -24.33
C ASP A 364 -14.25 3.63 -25.44
N ALA A 365 -12.93 3.86 -25.58
CA ALA A 365 -12.38 4.88 -26.44
C ALA A 365 -11.40 4.27 -27.46
N PRO A 366 -11.74 4.22 -28.76
CA PRO A 366 -10.87 3.65 -29.78
C PRO A 366 -9.46 4.27 -29.81
N GLY A 367 -9.33 5.58 -29.56
CA GLY A 367 -8.03 6.25 -29.52
C GLY A 367 -7.13 5.77 -28.37
N THR A 368 -7.72 5.47 -27.20
CA THR A 368 -6.98 4.88 -26.08
C THR A 368 -6.56 3.44 -26.38
N PHE A 369 -7.45 2.66 -27.03
CA PHE A 369 -7.10 1.32 -27.50
C PHE A 369 -5.94 1.37 -28.50
N ASP A 370 -6.03 2.24 -29.51
CA ASP A 370 -4.97 2.41 -30.53
C ASP A 370 -3.60 2.74 -29.92
N LYS A 371 -3.58 3.44 -28.81
CA LYS A 371 -2.37 3.80 -28.08
C LYS A 371 -1.66 2.58 -27.46
N PHE A 372 -2.43 1.63 -26.92
CA PHE A 372 -1.88 0.49 -26.15
C PHE A 372 -1.84 -0.83 -26.91
N LYS A 373 -2.66 -1.02 -27.94
CA LYS A 373 -2.89 -2.32 -28.60
C LYS A 373 -1.63 -3.05 -29.03
N ASP A 374 -0.61 -2.34 -29.52
CA ASP A 374 0.62 -2.98 -30.01
C ASP A 374 1.52 -3.42 -28.87
N ALA A 375 1.60 -2.63 -27.79
CA ALA A 375 2.32 -3.02 -26.59
C ALA A 375 1.65 -4.21 -25.87
N LEU A 376 0.32 -4.21 -25.82
CA LEU A 376 -0.45 -5.33 -25.28
C LEU A 376 -0.29 -6.61 -26.11
N TYR A 377 -0.29 -6.49 -27.45
CA TYR A 377 -0.06 -7.64 -28.31
C TYR A 377 1.38 -8.16 -28.20
N LEU A 378 2.36 -7.27 -28.04
CA LEU A 378 3.74 -7.66 -27.77
C LEU A 378 3.86 -8.45 -26.45
N ALA A 379 3.14 -8.00 -25.40
CA ALA A 379 3.08 -8.74 -24.13
C ALA A 379 2.42 -10.13 -24.30
N PHE A 380 1.32 -10.22 -25.04
CA PHE A 380 0.69 -11.49 -25.38
C PHE A 380 1.67 -12.43 -26.08
N ARG A 381 2.43 -11.94 -27.07
CA ARG A 381 3.42 -12.75 -27.81
C ARG A 381 4.54 -13.27 -26.90
N TRP A 382 4.98 -12.44 -25.93
CA TRP A 382 5.96 -12.90 -24.94
C TRP A 382 5.38 -14.03 -24.06
N MET A 383 4.17 -13.86 -23.56
CA MET A 383 3.50 -14.88 -22.74
C MET A 383 3.31 -16.19 -23.52
N GLU A 384 2.93 -16.14 -24.80
CA GLU A 384 2.85 -17.33 -25.68
C GLU A 384 4.24 -17.99 -25.86
N GLY A 385 5.28 -17.16 -26.03
CA GLY A 385 6.65 -17.66 -26.12
C GLY A 385 7.12 -18.37 -24.85
N GLN A 386 6.70 -17.91 -23.67
CA GLN A 386 6.99 -18.60 -22.41
C GLN A 386 6.25 -19.95 -22.34
N ARG A 387 4.97 -19.99 -22.64
CA ARG A 387 4.17 -21.22 -22.64
C ARG A 387 4.66 -22.24 -23.67
N ALA A 388 5.14 -21.76 -24.80
CA ALA A 388 5.67 -22.66 -25.85
C ALA A 388 6.87 -23.50 -25.38
N GLN A 389 7.61 -23.04 -24.38
CA GLN A 389 8.76 -23.77 -23.83
C GLN A 389 8.34 -25.05 -23.07
N THR A 390 7.11 -25.17 -22.65
CA THR A 390 6.61 -26.31 -21.88
C THR A 390 5.79 -27.32 -22.72
N LEU A 391 5.49 -26.97 -23.97
CA LEU A 391 4.64 -27.82 -24.84
C LEU A 391 5.28 -29.14 -25.23
N ASP A 392 6.58 -29.25 -25.15
CA ASP A 392 7.32 -30.49 -25.46
C ASP A 392 7.30 -31.52 -24.31
N GLY A 393 6.68 -31.18 -23.18
CA GLY A 393 6.63 -32.03 -22.00
C GLY A 393 7.93 -32.04 -21.19
N SER A 394 8.88 -31.14 -21.46
CA SER A 394 10.12 -31.00 -20.70
C SER A 394 9.92 -30.56 -19.24
N CYS A 395 8.78 -29.95 -18.96
CA CYS A 395 8.34 -29.53 -17.63
C CYS A 395 7.10 -30.33 -17.20
N ARG A 396 6.84 -30.42 -15.91
CA ARG A 396 5.65 -31.09 -15.36
C ARG A 396 4.34 -30.48 -15.81
N GLY A 397 4.32 -29.14 -16.00
CA GLY A 397 3.17 -28.42 -16.46
C GLY A 397 3.22 -28.16 -17.96
N VAL A 398 2.54 -29.02 -18.75
CA VAL A 398 2.49 -28.87 -20.21
C VAL A 398 1.55 -27.72 -20.59
N GLY A 399 2.08 -26.73 -21.31
CA GLY A 399 1.28 -25.59 -21.83
C GLY A 399 0.97 -24.49 -20.81
N ILE A 400 1.57 -24.53 -19.62
CA ILE A 400 1.59 -23.43 -18.64
C ILE A 400 2.95 -22.73 -18.66
N PHE A 401 3.12 -21.71 -17.83
CA PHE A 401 4.41 -21.02 -17.73
C PHE A 401 5.52 -21.96 -17.26
N PRO A 402 6.74 -21.81 -17.78
CA PRO A 402 7.89 -22.59 -17.31
C PRO A 402 8.21 -22.22 -15.86
N PRO A 403 8.91 -23.10 -15.13
CA PRO A 403 9.41 -22.77 -13.81
C PRO A 403 10.24 -21.48 -13.84
N MET A 404 9.83 -20.49 -13.06
CA MET A 404 10.49 -19.20 -13.00
C MET A 404 10.41 -18.58 -11.61
N LYS A 405 11.23 -17.56 -11.36
CA LYS A 405 11.13 -16.80 -10.13
C LYS A 405 9.83 -15.98 -10.16
N SER A 406 9.01 -16.11 -9.14
CA SER A 406 7.68 -15.51 -9.14
C SER A 406 7.38 -14.58 -7.97
N SER A 407 8.16 -14.54 -6.92
CA SER A 407 7.85 -13.71 -5.76
C SER A 407 9.04 -13.55 -4.82
N ASP A 408 8.75 -13.13 -3.60
CA ASP A 408 9.71 -12.97 -2.52
C ASP A 408 10.41 -14.27 -2.10
N TRP A 409 9.99 -15.41 -2.63
CA TRP A 409 10.60 -16.68 -2.27
C TRP A 409 12.05 -16.74 -2.74
N PRO A 410 13.01 -16.92 -1.84
CA PRO A 410 14.41 -16.96 -2.22
C PRO A 410 14.76 -18.23 -2.98
N GLY A 411 15.04 -18.11 -4.25
CA GLY A 411 15.98 -18.98 -4.92
C GLY A 411 15.45 -20.13 -5.77
N GLU A 412 14.17 -20.45 -5.80
CA GLU A 412 13.70 -21.61 -6.56
C GLU A 412 12.80 -21.23 -7.76
N PHE A 413 13.08 -21.86 -8.88
CA PHE A 413 12.26 -21.77 -10.08
C PHE A 413 11.16 -22.82 -10.00
N GLN A 414 9.91 -22.39 -9.97
CA GLN A 414 8.73 -23.26 -9.86
C GLN A 414 7.63 -22.82 -10.82
N SER A 415 6.71 -23.72 -11.13
CA SER A 415 5.51 -23.44 -11.92
C SER A 415 4.42 -22.88 -11.00
N TRP A 416 4.54 -21.59 -10.68
CA TRP A 416 3.70 -20.91 -9.70
C TRP A 416 2.25 -20.82 -10.15
N THR A 417 1.33 -21.32 -9.37
CA THR A 417 -0.11 -21.15 -9.55
C THR A 417 -0.49 -19.68 -9.66
N PHE A 418 0.12 -18.85 -8.84
CA PHE A 418 -0.05 -17.40 -8.84
C PHE A 418 0.35 -16.76 -10.18
N THR A 419 1.49 -17.19 -10.77
CA THR A 419 1.94 -16.73 -12.08
C THR A 419 0.93 -17.08 -13.16
N ASP A 420 0.55 -18.35 -13.23
CA ASP A 420 -0.35 -18.85 -14.25
C ASP A 420 -1.75 -18.19 -14.14
N ALA A 421 -2.24 -18.01 -12.93
CA ALA A 421 -3.55 -17.38 -12.72
C ALA A 421 -3.59 -15.92 -13.18
N PHE A 422 -2.58 -15.11 -12.87
CA PHE A 422 -2.53 -13.73 -13.35
C PHE A 422 -2.35 -13.65 -14.87
N ASN A 423 -1.54 -14.52 -15.44
CA ASN A 423 -1.37 -14.57 -16.88
C ASN A 423 -2.66 -14.99 -17.58
N LEU A 424 -3.37 -15.97 -17.05
CA LEU A 424 -4.66 -16.41 -17.59
C LEU A 424 -5.71 -15.29 -17.54
N LEU A 425 -5.78 -14.51 -16.45
CA LEU A 425 -6.60 -13.31 -16.37
C LEU A 425 -6.18 -12.29 -17.44
N GLY A 426 -4.87 -12.10 -17.65
CA GLY A 426 -4.34 -11.26 -18.71
C GLY A 426 -4.86 -11.66 -20.09
N TYR A 427 -4.76 -12.94 -20.44
CA TYR A 427 -5.27 -13.48 -21.70
C TYR A 427 -6.77 -13.29 -21.87
N GLN A 428 -7.55 -13.58 -20.83
CA GLN A 428 -9.00 -13.41 -20.84
C GLN A 428 -9.39 -11.98 -21.23
N TRP A 429 -8.85 -11.03 -20.49
CA TRP A 429 -9.25 -9.63 -20.68
C TRP A 429 -8.64 -8.99 -21.92
N LEU A 430 -7.45 -9.43 -22.36
CA LEU A 430 -6.94 -9.06 -23.68
C LEU A 430 -7.88 -9.52 -24.79
N ALA A 431 -8.34 -10.76 -24.74
CA ALA A 431 -9.29 -11.27 -25.74
C ALA A 431 -10.58 -10.45 -25.76
N GLU A 432 -11.15 -10.15 -24.57
CA GLU A 432 -12.33 -9.30 -24.44
C GLU A 432 -12.12 -7.89 -25.05
N ALA A 433 -10.98 -7.25 -24.71
CA ALA A 433 -10.69 -5.91 -25.22
C ALA A 433 -10.46 -5.89 -26.74
N PHE A 434 -9.67 -6.82 -27.28
CA PHE A 434 -9.40 -6.86 -28.72
C PHE A 434 -10.64 -7.23 -29.54
N GLU A 435 -11.52 -8.08 -29.01
CA GLU A 435 -12.83 -8.37 -29.62
C GLU A 435 -13.75 -7.15 -29.61
N HIS A 436 -13.84 -6.46 -28.47
CA HIS A 436 -14.66 -5.25 -28.32
C HIS A 436 -14.29 -4.17 -29.34
N PHE A 437 -13.00 -3.95 -29.56
CA PHE A 437 -12.51 -2.96 -30.53
C PHE A 437 -12.37 -3.52 -31.97
N ASN A 438 -12.80 -4.75 -32.22
CA ASN A 438 -12.74 -5.41 -33.53
C ASN A 438 -11.31 -5.49 -34.14
N ASP A 439 -10.28 -5.66 -33.30
CA ASP A 439 -8.91 -5.82 -33.79
C ASP A 439 -8.71 -7.20 -34.42
N PRO A 440 -8.06 -7.32 -35.57
CA PRO A 440 -7.88 -8.60 -36.28
C PRO A 440 -7.10 -9.66 -35.48
N ARG A 441 -6.32 -9.25 -34.48
CA ARG A 441 -5.55 -10.14 -33.59
C ARG A 441 -6.43 -10.81 -32.51
N ALA A 442 -7.67 -10.38 -32.33
CA ALA A 442 -8.58 -10.90 -31.31
C ALA A 442 -8.74 -12.42 -31.37
N ALA A 443 -8.86 -13.00 -32.57
CA ALA A 443 -9.04 -14.45 -32.75
C ALA A 443 -7.84 -15.26 -32.25
N GLU A 444 -6.62 -14.79 -32.49
CA GLU A 444 -5.39 -15.41 -32.01
C GLU A 444 -5.31 -15.34 -30.48
N ILE A 445 -5.59 -14.17 -29.89
CA ILE A 445 -5.57 -13.99 -28.45
C ILE A 445 -6.63 -14.86 -27.76
N ARG A 446 -7.84 -14.96 -28.34
CA ARG A 446 -8.92 -15.82 -27.83
C ARG A 446 -8.53 -17.29 -27.87
N GLU A 447 -7.85 -17.75 -28.92
CA GLU A 447 -7.36 -19.13 -29.00
C GLU A 447 -6.26 -19.39 -28.00
N GLY A 448 -5.33 -18.45 -27.80
CA GLY A 448 -4.34 -18.51 -26.73
C GLY A 448 -4.98 -18.66 -25.35
N TYR A 449 -6.01 -17.87 -25.04
CA TYR A 449 -6.78 -18.00 -23.80
C TYR A 449 -7.41 -19.40 -23.64
N ARG A 450 -8.07 -19.93 -24.69
CA ARG A 450 -8.72 -21.25 -24.65
C ARG A 450 -7.70 -22.36 -24.42
N SER A 451 -6.59 -22.30 -25.15
CA SER A 451 -5.49 -23.27 -25.01
C SER A 451 -4.89 -23.24 -23.60
N TYR A 452 -4.67 -22.05 -23.05
CA TYR A 452 -4.12 -21.91 -21.70
C TYR A 452 -5.09 -22.42 -20.62
N MET A 453 -6.35 -22.01 -20.69
CA MET A 453 -7.41 -22.51 -19.80
C MET A 453 -7.51 -24.04 -19.85
N ALA A 454 -7.44 -24.64 -21.04
CA ALA A 454 -7.47 -26.10 -21.21
C ALA A 454 -6.26 -26.77 -20.55
N ALA A 455 -5.06 -26.19 -20.71
CA ALA A 455 -3.85 -26.71 -20.08
C ALA A 455 -3.95 -26.68 -18.54
N MET A 456 -4.40 -25.56 -17.98
CA MET A 456 -4.61 -25.39 -16.53
C MET A 456 -5.63 -26.41 -15.98
N LYS A 457 -6.76 -26.58 -16.66
CA LYS A 457 -7.79 -27.55 -16.28
C LYS A 457 -7.27 -28.99 -16.35
N GLN A 458 -6.52 -29.35 -17.39
CA GLN A 458 -5.95 -30.68 -17.52
C GLN A 458 -4.98 -31.00 -16.37
N ILE A 459 -4.10 -30.05 -16.02
CA ILE A 459 -3.17 -30.23 -14.89
C ILE A 459 -3.94 -30.42 -13.58
N LEU A 460 -4.98 -29.63 -13.36
CA LEU A 460 -5.80 -29.77 -12.17
C LEU A 460 -6.53 -31.14 -12.14
N GLU A 461 -7.09 -31.59 -13.27
CA GLU A 461 -7.72 -32.89 -13.38
C GLU A 461 -6.74 -34.04 -13.05
N ASP A 462 -5.48 -33.90 -13.44
CA ASP A 462 -4.43 -34.91 -13.16
C ASP A 462 -3.97 -34.85 -11.69
N LEU A 463 -3.99 -33.68 -11.05
CA LEU A 463 -3.56 -33.48 -9.65
C LEU A 463 -4.63 -33.84 -8.63
N VAL A 464 -5.89 -33.48 -8.89
CA VAL A 464 -6.99 -33.67 -7.94
C VAL A 464 -7.07 -35.10 -7.38
N PRO A 465 -7.09 -36.18 -8.19
CA PRO A 465 -7.19 -37.54 -7.65
C PRO A 465 -6.04 -37.94 -6.75
N LYS A 466 -4.87 -37.33 -6.92
CA LYS A 466 -3.63 -37.61 -6.18
C LYS A 466 -3.46 -36.79 -4.93
N SER A 467 -4.20 -35.66 -4.84
CA SER A 467 -4.05 -34.67 -3.79
C SER A 467 -5.23 -34.67 -2.80
N ILE A 468 -6.20 -35.57 -2.92
CA ILE A 468 -7.30 -35.71 -1.98
C ILE A 468 -6.84 -36.49 -0.75
N VAL A 469 -7.04 -35.85 0.43
CA VAL A 469 -6.80 -36.46 1.74
C VAL A 469 -8.06 -36.29 2.58
N GLY A 470 -8.84 -37.34 2.74
CA GLY A 470 -10.14 -37.26 3.40
C GLY A 470 -11.13 -36.41 2.61
N ASP A 471 -11.59 -35.33 3.17
CA ASP A 471 -12.46 -34.33 2.56
C ASP A 471 -11.71 -33.10 2.01
N GLU A 472 -10.39 -33.10 2.07
CA GLU A 472 -9.52 -31.99 1.67
C GLU A 472 -8.86 -32.23 0.33
N LEU A 473 -8.66 -31.16 -0.44
CA LEU A 473 -7.73 -31.12 -1.55
C LEU A 473 -6.49 -30.35 -1.14
N GLN A 474 -5.38 -31.05 -1.07
CA GLN A 474 -4.09 -30.49 -0.69
C GLN A 474 -3.27 -30.16 -1.94
N LEU A 475 -3.41 -28.94 -2.44
CA LEU A 475 -2.62 -28.44 -3.56
C LEU A 475 -1.46 -27.59 -3.07
N THR A 476 -0.31 -27.72 -3.72
CA THR A 476 0.81 -26.82 -3.52
C THR A 476 0.60 -25.54 -4.33
N PHE A 477 1.44 -24.55 -4.06
CA PHE A 477 1.56 -23.35 -4.90
C PHE A 477 2.26 -23.65 -6.26
N ASP A 478 2.89 -24.81 -6.40
CA ASP A 478 3.50 -25.30 -7.64
C ASP A 478 2.59 -26.31 -8.31
N LEU A 479 1.95 -25.92 -9.39
CA LEU A 479 1.04 -26.79 -10.17
C LEU A 479 1.71 -28.03 -10.77
N GLY A 480 3.04 -28.04 -10.80
CA GLY A 480 3.79 -29.17 -11.32
C GLY A 480 4.10 -30.26 -10.29
N VAL A 481 3.79 -30.05 -9.00
CA VAL A 481 4.24 -30.93 -7.91
C VAL A 481 3.07 -31.55 -7.17
N GLU A 482 3.10 -32.87 -7.02
CA GLU A 482 2.21 -33.57 -6.08
C GLU A 482 2.62 -33.22 -4.66
N MET A 483 1.62 -32.85 -3.83
CA MET A 483 1.88 -32.51 -2.46
C MET A 483 2.12 -33.76 -1.64
N THR A 484 3.29 -33.85 -1.01
CA THR A 484 3.65 -34.92 -0.08
C THR A 484 3.63 -34.50 1.37
N ASP A 485 3.66 -33.18 1.62
CA ASP A 485 3.68 -32.55 2.94
C ASP A 485 2.81 -31.30 2.97
N PRO A 486 2.33 -30.85 4.16
CA PRO A 486 1.54 -29.66 4.26
C PRO A 486 2.24 -28.47 3.60
N PRO A 487 1.49 -27.67 2.83
CA PRO A 487 2.08 -26.57 2.09
C PRO A 487 2.65 -25.53 3.00
N TYR A 488 3.68 -24.91 2.51
CA TYR A 488 4.36 -23.82 3.17
C TYR A 488 3.46 -22.60 3.25
N GLY A 489 3.13 -22.20 4.45
CA GLY A 489 2.58 -20.91 4.87
C GLY A 489 1.78 -20.12 3.83
N SER A 490 2.23 -18.93 3.50
CA SER A 490 1.53 -17.98 2.65
C SER A 490 1.22 -18.47 1.25
N TYR A 491 2.04 -19.34 0.71
CA TYR A 491 1.89 -19.75 -0.69
C TYR A 491 0.75 -20.74 -0.91
N SER A 492 0.32 -21.43 0.12
CA SER A 492 -0.87 -22.27 0.03
C SER A 492 -2.15 -21.44 -0.15
N THR A 493 -2.18 -20.22 0.36
CA THR A 493 -3.30 -19.30 0.19
C THR A 493 -3.25 -18.56 -1.14
N ASP A 494 -2.07 -18.14 -1.58
CA ASP A 494 -1.91 -17.38 -2.83
C ASP A 494 -2.01 -18.28 -4.09
N GLY A 495 -1.89 -19.59 -3.94
CA GLY A 495 -1.97 -20.52 -5.04
C GLY A 495 -3.39 -21.00 -5.34
N PRO A 496 -3.97 -21.91 -4.53
CA PRO A 496 -5.24 -22.56 -4.85
C PRO A 496 -6.44 -21.60 -4.95
N GLY A 497 -6.49 -20.54 -4.17
CA GLY A 497 -7.53 -19.52 -4.24
C GLY A 497 -7.57 -18.81 -5.59
N MET A 498 -6.41 -18.57 -6.19
CA MET A 498 -6.32 -17.98 -7.53
C MET A 498 -6.93 -18.83 -8.63
N LEU A 499 -6.94 -20.16 -8.49
CA LEU A 499 -7.59 -21.05 -9.45
C LEU A 499 -9.10 -20.80 -9.54
N ILE A 500 -9.72 -20.43 -8.43
CA ILE A 500 -11.13 -20.00 -8.41
C ILE A 500 -11.25 -18.63 -9.09
N ARG A 501 -10.41 -17.68 -8.72
CA ARG A 501 -10.47 -16.30 -9.23
C ARG A 501 -10.26 -16.20 -10.74
N CYS A 502 -9.41 -17.05 -11.33
CA CYS A 502 -9.17 -17.09 -12.78
C CYS A 502 -10.10 -18.06 -13.55
N GLY A 503 -11.08 -18.68 -12.87
CA GLY A 503 -12.10 -19.52 -13.48
C GLY A 503 -11.64 -20.94 -13.87
N VAL A 504 -10.47 -21.39 -13.41
CA VAL A 504 -10.01 -22.77 -13.57
C VAL A 504 -10.82 -23.73 -12.68
N VAL A 505 -11.11 -23.29 -11.47
CA VAL A 505 -12.01 -23.95 -10.51
C VAL A 505 -13.32 -23.15 -10.44
N GLU A 506 -14.44 -23.83 -10.69
CA GLU A 506 -15.75 -23.21 -10.60
C GLU A 506 -16.09 -22.83 -9.14
N PRO A 507 -16.65 -21.64 -8.89
CA PRO A 507 -17.05 -21.21 -7.56
C PRO A 507 -18.00 -22.20 -6.88
N CYS A 508 -17.77 -22.48 -5.60
CA CYS A 508 -18.56 -23.42 -4.78
C CYS A 508 -18.67 -24.83 -5.36
N SER A 509 -17.82 -25.20 -6.31
CA SER A 509 -17.75 -26.58 -6.84
C SER A 509 -17.23 -27.56 -5.78
N PRO A 510 -17.38 -28.88 -6.02
CA PRO A 510 -16.75 -29.87 -5.12
C PRO A 510 -15.26 -29.64 -4.91
N VAL A 511 -14.52 -29.24 -5.95
CA VAL A 511 -13.08 -28.93 -5.86
C VAL A 511 -12.84 -27.70 -4.99
N ALA A 512 -13.60 -26.61 -5.19
CA ALA A 512 -13.50 -25.42 -4.36
C ALA A 512 -13.81 -25.73 -2.89
N ASN A 513 -14.82 -26.55 -2.62
CA ASN A 513 -15.21 -26.95 -1.27
C ASN A 513 -14.13 -27.81 -0.58
N MET A 514 -13.44 -28.67 -1.32
CA MET A 514 -12.30 -29.44 -0.80
C MET A 514 -11.08 -28.56 -0.50
N ILE A 515 -10.83 -27.53 -1.32
CA ILE A 515 -9.80 -26.51 -1.02
C ILE A 515 -10.22 -25.73 0.23
N GLU A 516 -11.48 -25.30 0.34
CA GLU A 516 -12.00 -24.62 1.55
C GLU A 516 -11.84 -25.49 2.80
N ALA A 517 -12.14 -26.79 2.72
CA ALA A 517 -11.98 -27.73 3.83
C ALA A 517 -10.54 -27.78 4.34
N TYR A 518 -9.57 -27.77 3.43
CA TYR A 518 -8.16 -27.70 3.79
C TYR A 518 -7.83 -26.50 4.68
N TYR A 519 -8.30 -25.31 4.32
CA TYR A 519 -8.06 -24.10 5.12
C TYR A 519 -8.82 -24.12 6.45
N ARG A 520 -10.05 -24.59 6.43
CA ARG A 520 -10.91 -24.65 7.62
C ARG A 520 -10.36 -25.62 8.66
N ASN A 521 -9.96 -26.83 8.24
CA ASN A 521 -9.46 -27.87 9.13
C ASN A 521 -8.15 -27.50 9.81
N ARG A 522 -7.40 -26.56 9.24
CA ARG A 522 -6.16 -26.00 9.83
C ARG A 522 -6.36 -24.70 10.59
N GLY A 523 -7.60 -24.28 10.77
CA GLY A 523 -7.92 -23.04 11.49
C GLY A 523 -7.47 -21.77 10.76
N MET A 524 -7.20 -21.85 9.46
CA MET A 524 -6.81 -20.69 8.67
C MET A 524 -8.00 -19.78 8.32
N MET A 525 -9.23 -20.30 8.36
CA MET A 525 -10.45 -19.50 8.23
C MET A 525 -11.00 -19.15 9.60
N LYS A 526 -10.99 -17.87 9.94
CA LYS A 526 -11.39 -17.39 11.24
C LYS A 526 -12.05 -16.02 11.15
N ASN A 527 -13.20 -15.87 11.79
CA ASN A 527 -13.93 -14.60 11.84
C ASN A 527 -14.31 -14.03 10.45
N GLY A 528 -14.50 -14.86 9.44
CA GLY A 528 -14.78 -14.44 8.06
C GLY A 528 -13.54 -14.10 7.23
N LEU A 529 -12.35 -14.18 7.82
CA LEU A 529 -11.07 -13.93 7.14
C LEU A 529 -10.33 -15.22 6.86
N THR A 530 -9.52 -15.21 5.80
CA THR A 530 -8.65 -16.32 5.45
C THR A 530 -7.21 -15.97 5.79
N GLY A 531 -6.69 -16.72 6.75
CA GLY A 531 -5.31 -16.58 7.21
C GLY A 531 -4.36 -17.57 6.54
N MET A 532 -3.11 -17.33 6.81
CA MET A 532 -2.00 -18.23 6.51
C MET A 532 -1.39 -18.64 7.84
N MET A 533 -1.09 -19.91 8.01
CA MET A 533 -0.24 -20.31 9.13
C MET A 533 1.21 -19.99 8.78
N ASN A 534 1.85 -19.22 9.62
CA ASN A 534 3.29 -19.07 9.54
C ASN A 534 3.94 -20.26 10.24
N ASP A 535 4.45 -21.20 9.46
CA ASP A 535 5.20 -22.36 9.94
C ASP A 535 6.71 -22.10 10.05
N GLY A 536 7.13 -20.84 9.95
CA GLY A 536 8.52 -20.43 10.03
C GLY A 536 9.32 -20.64 8.74
N LEU A 537 8.70 -21.15 7.69
CA LEU A 537 9.42 -21.53 6.46
C LEU A 537 9.50 -20.35 5.46
N ILE A 538 8.58 -19.40 5.51
CA ILE A 538 8.52 -18.27 4.56
C ILE A 538 9.75 -17.37 4.66
N PHE A 539 10.30 -17.26 5.84
CA PHE A 539 11.43 -16.40 6.15
C PHE A 539 12.68 -17.19 6.59
N GLN A 540 12.86 -18.41 6.10
CA GLN A 540 14.08 -19.16 6.33
C GLN A 540 15.30 -18.35 5.85
N GLY A 541 16.07 -17.89 6.81
CA GLY A 541 17.22 -17.01 6.58
C GLY A 541 17.22 -15.77 7.45
N HIS A 542 16.10 -15.43 8.06
CA HIS A 542 16.00 -14.38 9.09
C HIS A 542 16.02 -15.05 10.46
N ASN A 543 17.01 -14.72 11.27
CA ASN A 543 17.37 -15.39 12.54
C ASN A 543 16.35 -15.28 13.67
N ALA A 544 15.20 -14.71 13.44
CA ALA A 544 14.07 -14.73 14.33
C ALA A 544 12.82 -14.61 13.47
N ASP A 545 12.08 -15.70 13.35
CA ASP A 545 10.71 -15.60 12.87
C ASP A 545 9.81 -15.14 14.03
N PRO A 546 9.55 -13.83 14.17
CA PRO A 546 8.68 -13.33 15.23
C PRO A 546 7.21 -13.71 15.01
N TRP A 547 6.90 -14.41 13.91
CA TRP A 547 5.58 -14.80 13.48
C TRP A 547 5.31 -16.27 13.70
N ALA A 548 6.30 -17.05 14.12
CA ALA A 548 6.10 -18.45 14.43
C ALA A 548 4.92 -18.61 15.41
N GLY A 549 3.90 -19.33 14.98
CA GLY A 549 2.70 -19.56 15.77
C GLY A 549 1.59 -18.50 15.64
N HIS A 550 1.76 -17.45 14.82
CA HIS A 550 0.70 -16.49 14.52
C HIS A 550 -0.04 -16.86 13.23
N THR A 551 -1.34 -16.61 13.20
CA THR A 551 -2.15 -16.65 11.98
C THR A 551 -2.10 -15.29 11.32
N TRP A 552 -1.65 -15.25 10.07
CA TRP A 552 -1.66 -14.05 9.26
C TRP A 552 -2.84 -14.04 8.34
N TYR A 553 -3.37 -12.85 8.14
CA TYR A 553 -4.46 -12.59 7.22
C TYR A 553 -3.95 -11.69 6.09
N THR A 554 -4.51 -11.88 4.92
CA THR A 554 -4.22 -11.03 3.76
C THR A 554 -5.49 -10.78 2.97
N SER A 555 -5.68 -9.54 2.56
CA SER A 555 -6.81 -9.14 1.70
C SER A 555 -6.85 -9.90 0.37
N LEU A 556 -5.72 -10.44 -0.09
CA LEU A 556 -5.64 -11.24 -1.32
C LEU A 556 -6.43 -12.53 -1.17
N SER A 557 -6.18 -13.31 -0.12
CA SER A 557 -6.89 -14.56 0.16
C SER A 557 -8.37 -14.32 0.45
N ASP A 558 -8.68 -13.26 1.20
CA ASP A 558 -10.07 -12.90 1.49
C ASP A 558 -10.85 -12.58 0.23
N MET A 559 -10.23 -11.91 -0.75
CA MET A 559 -10.85 -11.60 -2.04
C MET A 559 -11.21 -12.88 -2.82
N TYR A 560 -10.35 -13.90 -2.82
CA TYR A 560 -10.64 -15.16 -3.54
C TYR A 560 -11.85 -15.86 -2.98
N TRP A 561 -11.93 -15.98 -1.66
CA TRP A 561 -13.04 -16.62 -0.99
C TRP A 561 -14.31 -15.78 -1.07
N PHE A 562 -14.20 -14.46 -1.01
CA PHE A 562 -15.32 -13.56 -1.26
C PHE A 562 -15.95 -13.84 -2.63
N TYR A 563 -15.15 -13.91 -3.70
CA TYR A 563 -15.68 -14.19 -5.04
C TYR A 563 -16.16 -15.62 -5.18
N ASN A 564 -15.50 -16.61 -4.56
CA ASN A 564 -16.00 -17.96 -4.50
C ASN A 564 -17.45 -18.00 -3.98
N TRP A 565 -17.73 -17.31 -2.90
CA TRP A 565 -19.06 -17.31 -2.32
C TRP A 565 -20.04 -16.40 -3.06
N LEU A 566 -19.63 -15.24 -3.50
CA LEU A 566 -20.51 -14.32 -4.22
C LEU A 566 -20.99 -14.92 -5.54
N GLU A 567 -20.06 -15.42 -6.36
CA GLU A 567 -20.33 -16.02 -7.66
C GLU A 567 -21.00 -17.40 -7.52
N GLY A 568 -20.70 -18.14 -6.45
CA GLY A 568 -21.36 -19.39 -6.08
C GLY A 568 -22.72 -19.21 -5.41
N GLY A 569 -23.25 -17.99 -5.32
CA GLY A 569 -24.57 -17.68 -4.77
C GLY A 569 -24.68 -17.72 -3.24
N GLN A 570 -23.57 -17.88 -2.52
CA GLN A 570 -23.51 -17.88 -1.05
C GLN A 570 -23.27 -16.47 -0.51
N ARG A 571 -24.22 -15.58 -0.77
CA ARG A 571 -24.11 -14.15 -0.50
C ARG A 571 -23.81 -13.81 0.97
N ASP A 572 -24.37 -14.57 1.91
CA ASP A 572 -24.16 -14.33 3.35
C ASP A 572 -22.71 -14.57 3.74
N LYS A 573 -22.06 -15.61 3.20
CA LYS A 573 -20.62 -15.85 3.42
C LYS A 573 -19.74 -14.77 2.76
N ALA A 574 -20.10 -14.33 1.56
CA ALA A 574 -19.42 -13.21 0.93
C ALA A 574 -19.52 -11.95 1.79
N TRP A 575 -20.68 -11.68 2.40
CA TRP A 575 -20.87 -10.58 3.35
C TRP A 575 -20.04 -10.76 4.63
N GLU A 576 -19.98 -11.97 5.15
CA GLU A 576 -19.16 -12.27 6.33
C GLU A 576 -17.69 -11.88 6.07
N THR A 577 -17.12 -12.24 4.93
CA THR A 577 -15.75 -11.86 4.56
C THR A 577 -15.60 -10.36 4.35
N LEU A 578 -16.49 -9.73 3.60
CA LEU A 578 -16.43 -8.29 3.36
C LEU A 578 -16.55 -7.49 4.67
N SER A 579 -17.50 -7.87 5.54
CA SER A 579 -17.69 -7.21 6.83
C SER A 579 -16.51 -7.45 7.79
N ALA A 580 -15.85 -8.61 7.67
CA ALA A 580 -14.66 -8.91 8.43
C ALA A 580 -13.47 -8.00 8.04
N GLN A 581 -13.35 -7.63 6.76
CA GLN A 581 -12.37 -6.64 6.31
C GLN A 581 -12.58 -5.28 6.99
N PHE A 582 -13.82 -4.82 7.11
CA PHE A 582 -14.13 -3.57 7.83
C PHE A 582 -13.78 -3.66 9.31
N LYS A 583 -13.96 -4.83 9.89
CA LYS A 583 -13.83 -5.03 11.33
C LYS A 583 -12.40 -5.34 11.78
N TYR A 584 -11.65 -6.06 10.98
CA TYR A 584 -10.35 -6.61 11.36
C TYR A 584 -9.19 -6.20 10.45
N GLY A 585 -9.44 -5.93 9.17
CA GLY A 585 -8.42 -5.60 8.18
C GLY A 585 -8.17 -4.09 8.00
N MET A 586 -8.96 -3.26 8.68
CA MET A 586 -8.94 -1.81 8.50
C MET A 586 -8.77 -1.08 9.83
N SER A 587 -7.99 0.00 9.81
CA SER A 587 -7.84 0.89 10.97
C SER A 587 -9.08 1.75 11.22
N PRO A 588 -9.25 2.33 12.44
CA PRO A 588 -10.28 3.33 12.71
C PRO A 588 -10.24 4.52 11.75
N GLN A 589 -9.07 4.76 11.12
CA GLN A 589 -8.83 5.84 10.20
C GLN A 589 -8.86 5.38 8.73
N TYR A 590 -9.48 4.23 8.49
CA TYR A 590 -9.66 3.64 7.15
C TYR A 590 -8.37 3.27 6.41
N TYR A 591 -7.30 2.93 7.14
CA TYR A 591 -6.09 2.39 6.54
C TYR A 591 -6.15 0.86 6.50
N LEU A 592 -5.94 0.28 5.34
CA LEU A 592 -5.80 -1.15 5.18
C LEU A 592 -4.33 -1.54 5.17
N LEU A 593 -4.09 -2.78 5.58
CA LEU A 593 -2.78 -3.41 5.66
C LEU A 593 -2.65 -4.45 4.54
N GLU A 594 -1.44 -4.69 4.08
CA GLU A 594 -1.20 -5.83 3.21
C GLU A 594 -1.41 -7.14 3.96
N ARG A 595 -0.81 -7.21 5.14
CA ARG A 595 -0.86 -8.37 6.03
C ARG A 595 -1.10 -7.91 7.46
N TYR A 596 -1.79 -8.71 8.24
CA TYR A 596 -2.09 -8.43 9.64
C TYR A 596 -2.22 -9.72 10.43
N ALA A 597 -1.76 -9.70 11.69
CA ALA A 597 -1.83 -10.82 12.61
C ALA A 597 -2.79 -10.54 13.76
N ASP A 598 -3.49 -11.56 14.23
CA ASP A 598 -4.53 -11.39 15.24
C ASP A 598 -4.01 -11.17 16.67
N ASN A 599 -2.72 -11.41 16.89
CA ASN A 599 -2.10 -11.31 18.22
C ASN A 599 -0.86 -10.43 18.27
N ASP A 600 -0.45 -9.83 17.15
CA ASP A 600 0.72 -8.97 17.14
C ASP A 600 0.33 -7.50 17.02
N PRO A 601 0.51 -6.70 18.08
CA PRO A 601 0.20 -5.29 18.06
C PRO A 601 1.22 -4.45 17.28
N TYR A 602 2.36 -5.03 16.90
CA TYR A 602 3.48 -4.26 16.35
C TYR A 602 3.64 -4.37 14.85
N TRP A 603 2.90 -5.29 14.22
CA TRP A 603 3.10 -5.57 12.82
C TRP A 603 2.10 -4.89 11.90
N THR A 604 2.54 -3.83 11.26
CA THR A 604 1.75 -3.08 10.28
C THR A 604 2.63 -2.51 9.17
N PRO A 605 3.56 -3.30 8.58
CA PRO A 605 4.32 -2.81 7.45
C PRO A 605 3.36 -2.51 6.29
N TRP A 606 3.80 -1.72 5.34
CA TRP A 606 3.06 -1.42 4.10
C TRP A 606 1.65 -0.87 4.32
N MET A 607 1.50 0.02 5.29
CA MET A 607 0.26 0.75 5.55
C MET A 607 0.41 2.22 5.11
N PRO A 608 -0.57 2.81 4.39
CA PRO A 608 -1.69 2.14 3.73
C PRO A 608 -1.21 1.24 2.59
N ASN A 609 -1.97 0.19 2.29
CA ASN A 609 -1.71 -0.69 1.17
C ASN A 609 -2.73 -0.46 0.06
N ALA A 610 -2.28 0.01 -1.11
CA ALA A 610 -3.16 0.35 -2.22
C ALA A 610 -3.83 -0.88 -2.85
N SER A 611 -3.14 -2.03 -2.86
CA SER A 611 -3.74 -3.29 -3.34
C SER A 611 -4.90 -3.72 -2.44
N ALA A 612 -4.71 -3.66 -1.12
CA ALA A 612 -5.78 -3.96 -0.16
C ALA A 612 -6.95 -3.00 -0.32
N ASN A 613 -6.67 -1.70 -0.50
CA ASN A 613 -7.67 -0.68 -0.81
C ASN A 613 -8.45 -1.04 -2.09
N GLY A 614 -7.74 -1.40 -3.16
CA GLY A 614 -8.34 -1.81 -4.44
C GLY A 614 -9.22 -3.05 -4.29
N ARG A 615 -8.75 -4.08 -3.61
CA ARG A 615 -9.50 -5.32 -3.34
C ARG A 615 -10.79 -5.04 -2.58
N LEU A 616 -10.70 -4.24 -1.51
CA LEU A 616 -11.87 -3.84 -0.74
C LEU A 616 -12.90 -3.11 -1.62
N LEU A 617 -12.46 -2.11 -2.38
CA LEU A 617 -13.34 -1.33 -3.25
C LEU A 617 -13.98 -2.18 -4.36
N MET A 618 -13.24 -3.16 -4.92
CA MET A 618 -13.79 -4.12 -5.88
C MET A 618 -14.85 -5.02 -5.23
N MET A 619 -14.54 -5.63 -4.10
CA MET A 619 -15.49 -6.49 -3.37
C MET A 619 -16.76 -5.73 -3.00
N MET A 620 -16.64 -4.52 -2.49
CA MET A 620 -17.81 -3.66 -2.19
C MET A 620 -18.61 -3.36 -3.45
N THR A 621 -17.95 -2.98 -4.54
CA THR A 621 -18.63 -2.66 -5.79
C THR A 621 -19.43 -3.84 -6.32
N ASP A 622 -18.84 -5.04 -6.28
CA ASP A 622 -19.50 -6.25 -6.80
C ASP A 622 -20.61 -6.74 -5.84
N TYR A 623 -20.37 -6.65 -4.54
CA TYR A 623 -21.40 -7.02 -3.57
C TYR A 623 -22.65 -6.15 -3.67
N PHE A 624 -22.49 -4.83 -3.71
CA PHE A 624 -23.61 -3.90 -3.71
C PHE A 624 -24.27 -3.71 -5.09
N LYS A 625 -23.57 -4.06 -6.21
CA LYS A 625 -24.21 -4.09 -7.54
C LYS A 625 -25.21 -5.21 -7.72
N THR A 626 -25.09 -6.26 -6.97
CA THR A 626 -25.96 -7.45 -7.07
C THR A 626 -27.20 -7.37 -6.17
N VAL A 627 -27.47 -6.20 -5.57
CA VAL A 627 -28.67 -5.92 -4.75
C VAL A 627 -29.72 -5.13 -5.60
#